data_a3a9c65a5e2d8b23bfd73c168b928907
#
_entry.id   a3a9c65a5e2d8b23bfd73c168b928907
#
_cell.length_a   1.000
_cell.length_b   1.000
_cell.length_c   1.000
_cell.angle_alpha   90.00
_cell.angle_beta   90.00
_cell.angle_gamma   90.00
#
_symmetry.space_group_name_H-M   'P 1'
#
loop_
_entity.id
_entity.type
_entity.pdbx_description
1 polymer ?
#
loop_
_entity_poly.entity_id
_entity_poly.type
_entity_poly.pdbx_seq_one_letter_code
_entity_poly.pdbx_strand_id
1 'polypeptide(L)'
;PELPELDNLFAAEGPIARAQQLAAAAFGAGRTWFLVNGSTAGVIAAVLACCQLKAQRQPGRRPVVVLPRNVHKSAIHALVSSGAEPLWLAPEYDAQSGLCLGLRARAVE
;
A
#
# COMPACT_ATOMS: atom_id res chain seq x y z
N PRO A 1 -17.97 -22.29 -5.00
CA PRO A 1 -19.35 -22.00 -4.59
C PRO A 1 -19.34 -21.27 -3.26
N GLU A 2 -19.90 -20.08 -3.23
CA GLU A 2 -20.09 -19.31 -2.01
C GLU A 2 -21.30 -19.87 -1.29
N LEU A 3 -21.14 -20.20 -0.01
CA LEU A 3 -22.25 -20.56 0.86
C LEU A 3 -22.74 -19.28 1.53
N PRO A 4 -24.04 -18.94 1.45
CA PRO A 4 -24.57 -17.71 2.05
C PRO A 4 -24.22 -17.56 3.54
N GLU A 5 -24.09 -18.69 4.25
CA GLU A 5 -23.75 -18.72 5.68
C GLU A 5 -22.30 -18.36 5.98
N LEU A 6 -21.41 -18.38 4.97
CA LEU A 6 -19.97 -18.12 5.13
C LEU A 6 -19.58 -16.67 4.80
N ASP A 7 -20.56 -15.84 4.44
CA ASP A 7 -20.32 -14.44 4.08
C ASP A 7 -19.64 -14.26 2.69
N ASN A 8 -19.56 -13.03 2.20
CA ASN A 8 -18.96 -12.68 0.94
C ASN A 8 -17.89 -11.59 1.16
N LEU A 9 -16.67 -11.83 0.71
CA LEU A 9 -15.56 -10.89 0.91
C LEU A 9 -15.77 -9.53 0.20
N PHE A 10 -16.49 -9.51 -0.93
CA PHE A 10 -16.81 -8.26 -1.65
C PHE A 10 -17.83 -7.38 -0.92
N ALA A 11 -18.73 -8.00 -0.17
CA ALA A 11 -19.77 -7.33 0.59
C ALA A 11 -19.95 -8.02 1.93
N ALA A 12 -18.92 -7.96 2.76
CA ALA A 12 -18.86 -8.67 4.03
C ALA A 12 -19.87 -8.11 5.04
N GLU A 13 -20.83 -8.93 5.47
CA GLU A 13 -21.88 -8.60 6.44
C GLU A 13 -21.93 -9.57 7.64
N GLY A 14 -21.31 -10.75 7.51
CA GLY A 14 -21.33 -11.83 8.46
C GLY A 14 -19.98 -12.09 9.16
N PRO A 15 -19.51 -13.35 9.19
CA PRO A 15 -18.26 -13.74 9.87
C PRO A 15 -17.02 -12.99 9.38
N ILE A 16 -16.92 -12.70 8.08
CA ILE A 16 -15.79 -11.97 7.51
C ILE A 16 -15.82 -10.52 8.02
N ALA A 17 -16.97 -9.86 8.01
CA ALA A 17 -17.10 -8.50 8.56
C ALA A 17 -16.71 -8.46 10.03
N ARG A 18 -17.12 -9.45 10.82
CA ARG A 18 -16.75 -9.57 12.23
C ARG A 18 -15.24 -9.74 12.41
N ALA A 19 -14.61 -10.60 11.62
CA ALA A 19 -13.16 -10.83 11.65
C ALA A 19 -12.38 -9.55 11.27
N GLN A 20 -12.84 -8.81 10.25
CA GLN A 20 -12.25 -7.52 9.87
C GLN A 20 -12.35 -6.47 10.99
N GLN A 21 -13.48 -6.40 11.71
CA GLN A 21 -13.65 -5.53 12.88
C GLN A 21 -12.69 -5.89 14.02
N LEU A 22 -12.56 -7.19 14.33
CA LEU A 22 -11.63 -7.66 15.35
C LEU A 22 -10.18 -7.35 14.98
N ALA A 23 -9.80 -7.55 13.72
CA ALA A 23 -8.48 -7.18 13.22
C ALA A 23 -8.24 -5.67 13.31
N ALA A 24 -9.21 -4.84 12.94
CA ALA A 24 -9.11 -3.39 13.07
C ALA A 24 -8.87 -2.98 14.53
N ALA A 25 -9.63 -3.56 15.48
CA ALA A 25 -9.45 -3.30 16.90
C ALA A 25 -8.08 -3.74 17.40
N ALA A 26 -7.60 -4.93 17.00
CA ALA A 26 -6.31 -5.46 17.42
C ALA A 26 -5.12 -4.62 16.92
N PHE A 27 -5.21 -4.03 15.73
CA PHE A 27 -4.18 -3.19 15.13
C PHE A 27 -4.38 -1.69 15.37
N GLY A 28 -5.40 -1.27 16.11
CA GLY A 28 -5.71 0.14 16.34
C GLY A 28 -6.07 0.91 15.05
N ALA A 29 -6.60 0.21 14.04
CA ALA A 29 -6.98 0.79 12.75
C ALA A 29 -8.47 1.16 12.75
N GLY A 30 -8.82 2.21 12.00
CA GLY A 30 -10.23 2.57 11.81
C GLY A 30 -11.01 1.53 10.99
N ARG A 31 -10.33 0.81 10.11
CA ARG A 31 -10.90 -0.27 9.28
C ARG A 31 -9.83 -1.23 8.79
N THR A 32 -10.21 -2.47 8.57
CA THR A 32 -9.34 -3.51 7.98
C THR A 32 -10.08 -4.21 6.84
N TRP A 33 -9.36 -4.55 5.80
CA TRP A 33 -9.85 -5.36 4.68
C TRP A 33 -8.93 -6.57 4.49
N PHE A 34 -9.50 -7.73 4.31
CA PHE A 34 -8.76 -8.92 3.93
C PHE A 34 -8.54 -8.94 2.41
N LEU A 35 -7.34 -9.25 2.00
CA LEU A 35 -6.92 -9.21 0.60
C LEU A 35 -6.77 -10.62 0.03
N VAL A 36 -7.43 -10.91 -1.09
CA VAL A 36 -7.31 -12.22 -1.76
C VAL A 36 -6.01 -12.39 -2.55
N ASN A 37 -5.44 -11.30 -3.07
CA ASN A 37 -4.23 -11.33 -3.88
C ASN A 37 -2.97 -10.90 -3.11
N GLY A 38 -2.97 -11.11 -1.80
CA GLY A 38 -1.85 -10.82 -0.91
C GLY A 38 -1.54 -9.34 -0.77
N SER A 39 -0.43 -9.03 -0.09
CA SER A 39 0.02 -7.66 0.19
C SER A 39 0.35 -6.85 -1.08
N THR A 40 0.70 -7.51 -2.18
CA THR A 40 0.93 -6.84 -3.48
C THR A 40 -0.29 -6.05 -3.92
N ALA A 41 -1.48 -6.65 -3.87
CA ALA A 41 -2.73 -5.96 -4.21
C ALA A 41 -3.01 -4.79 -3.27
N GLY A 42 -2.73 -4.97 -1.97
CA GLY A 42 -2.88 -3.90 -0.97
C GLY A 42 -1.95 -2.71 -1.23
N VAL A 43 -0.68 -2.96 -1.54
CA VAL A 43 0.28 -1.88 -1.88
C VAL A 43 -0.17 -1.13 -3.13
N ILE A 44 -0.58 -1.85 -4.19
CA ILE A 44 -1.06 -1.22 -5.42
C ILE A 44 -2.30 -0.38 -5.13
N ALA A 45 -3.29 -0.93 -4.43
CA ALA A 45 -4.52 -0.22 -4.10
C ALA A 45 -4.26 1.05 -3.26
N ALA A 46 -3.38 0.96 -2.25
CA ALA A 46 -3.03 2.10 -1.40
C ALA A 46 -2.37 3.23 -2.21
N VAL A 47 -1.38 2.90 -3.05
CA VAL A 47 -0.70 3.91 -3.89
C VAL A 47 -1.68 4.53 -4.88
N LEU A 48 -2.51 3.73 -5.55
CA LEU A 48 -3.54 4.25 -6.47
C LEU A 48 -4.49 5.20 -5.76
N ALA A 49 -5.01 4.84 -4.58
CA ALA A 49 -5.91 5.69 -3.80
C ALA A 49 -5.24 7.02 -3.40
N CYS A 50 -4.00 6.98 -2.91
CA CYS A 50 -3.24 8.17 -2.56
C CYS A 50 -3.00 9.08 -3.78
N CYS A 51 -2.61 8.50 -4.91
CA CYS A 51 -2.39 9.26 -6.15
C CYS A 51 -3.69 9.89 -6.66
N GLN A 52 -4.81 9.17 -6.59
CA GLN A 52 -6.12 9.69 -6.99
C GLN A 52 -6.56 10.85 -6.09
N LEU A 53 -6.44 10.71 -4.78
CA LEU A 53 -6.74 11.79 -3.82
C LEU A 53 -5.86 13.03 -4.07
N LYS A 54 -4.58 12.82 -4.37
CA LYS A 54 -3.67 13.92 -4.70
C LYS A 54 -4.08 14.63 -6.00
N ALA A 55 -4.41 13.87 -7.04
CA ALA A 55 -4.87 14.41 -8.31
C ALA A 55 -6.17 15.22 -8.18
N GLN A 56 -7.10 14.77 -7.34
CA GLN A 56 -8.33 15.51 -7.02
C GLN A 56 -8.04 16.84 -6.31
N ARG A 57 -7.07 16.87 -5.38
CA ARG A 57 -6.68 18.08 -4.64
C ARG A 57 -5.85 19.05 -5.46
N GLN A 58 -5.14 18.57 -6.46
CA GLN A 58 -4.25 19.36 -7.32
C GLN A 58 -4.45 18.97 -8.80
N PRO A 59 -5.56 19.38 -9.42
CA PRO A 59 -5.85 19.08 -10.82
C PRO A 59 -4.73 19.58 -11.73
N GLY A 60 -4.40 18.79 -12.74
CA GLY A 60 -3.33 19.12 -13.72
C GLY A 60 -1.89 18.86 -13.23
N ARG A 61 -1.69 18.46 -11.98
CA ARG A 61 -0.39 18.03 -11.47
C ARG A 61 -0.31 16.51 -11.36
N ARG A 62 0.77 15.94 -11.91
CA ARG A 62 1.06 14.51 -11.75
C ARG A 62 1.44 14.23 -10.30
N PRO A 63 0.85 13.23 -9.66
CA PRO A 63 1.28 12.80 -8.32
C PRO A 63 2.74 12.35 -8.32
N VAL A 64 3.48 12.72 -7.29
CA VAL A 64 4.86 12.26 -7.07
C VAL A 64 4.86 11.27 -5.91
N VAL A 65 5.54 10.14 -6.09
CA VAL A 65 5.71 9.11 -5.04
C VAL A 65 7.20 8.97 -4.74
N VAL A 66 7.56 9.20 -3.48
CA VAL A 66 8.93 9.06 -2.99
C VAL A 66 9.19 7.61 -2.62
N LEU A 67 10.22 7.00 -3.16
CA LEU A 67 10.52 5.57 -3.02
C LEU A 67 12.02 5.31 -2.86
N PRO A 68 12.42 4.35 -2.01
CA PRO A 68 13.79 3.85 -2.02
C PRO A 68 14.04 2.99 -3.26
N ARG A 69 15.28 2.97 -3.75
CA ARG A 69 15.64 2.16 -4.93
C ARG A 69 15.55 0.65 -4.71
N ASN A 70 15.54 0.19 -3.47
CA ASN A 70 15.37 -1.22 -3.09
C ASN A 70 13.93 -1.60 -2.76
N VAL A 71 12.95 -0.82 -3.24
CA VAL A 71 11.54 -1.08 -3.04
C VAL A 71 11.09 -2.39 -3.70
N HIS A 72 10.09 -3.05 -3.10
CA HIS A 72 9.49 -4.24 -3.69
C HIS A 72 8.77 -3.92 -5.01
N LYS A 73 8.77 -4.87 -5.95
CA LYS A 73 8.15 -4.73 -7.29
C LYS A 73 6.69 -4.29 -7.29
N SER A 74 5.93 -4.57 -6.23
CA SER A 74 4.53 -4.12 -6.09
C SER A 74 4.40 -2.59 -6.14
N ALA A 75 5.36 -1.85 -5.56
CA ALA A 75 5.36 -0.40 -5.63
C ALA A 75 5.68 0.11 -7.05
N ILE A 76 6.55 -0.59 -7.78
CA ILE A 76 6.82 -0.28 -9.19
C ILE A 76 5.57 -0.51 -10.04
N HIS A 77 4.85 -1.63 -9.83
CA HIS A 77 3.58 -1.88 -10.50
C HIS A 77 2.54 -0.81 -10.17
N ALA A 78 2.51 -0.35 -8.93
CA ALA A 78 1.61 0.73 -8.52
C ALA A 78 1.93 2.06 -9.23
N LEU A 79 3.22 2.40 -9.40
CA LEU A 79 3.63 3.58 -10.19
C LEU A 79 3.15 3.48 -11.64
N VAL A 80 3.36 2.33 -12.28
CA VAL A 80 2.90 2.10 -13.66
C VAL A 80 1.39 2.27 -13.77
N SER A 81 0.64 1.67 -12.83
CA SER A 81 -0.82 1.71 -12.84
C SER A 81 -1.40 3.09 -12.50
N SER A 82 -0.73 3.86 -11.65
CA SER A 82 -1.18 5.20 -11.23
C SER A 82 -0.73 6.30 -12.19
N GLY A 83 0.27 6.06 -13.04
CA GLY A 83 0.94 7.09 -13.82
C GLY A 83 1.68 8.13 -12.98
N ALA A 84 1.94 7.84 -11.71
CA ALA A 84 2.67 8.74 -10.82
C ALA A 84 4.14 8.87 -11.23
N GLU A 85 4.73 10.00 -10.89
CA GLU A 85 6.16 10.25 -11.09
C GLU A 85 6.95 9.73 -9.89
N PRO A 86 7.96 8.87 -10.07
CA PRO A 86 8.79 8.41 -8.97
C PRO A 86 9.88 9.41 -8.62
N LEU A 87 10.04 9.70 -7.34
CA LEU A 87 11.24 10.32 -6.79
C LEU A 87 12.07 9.25 -6.07
N TRP A 88 13.17 8.86 -6.68
CA TRP A 88 14.01 7.78 -6.18
C TRP A 88 15.03 8.28 -5.16
N LEU A 89 15.04 7.66 -3.99
CA LEU A 89 16.04 7.89 -2.95
C LEU A 89 16.96 6.67 -2.82
N ALA A 90 18.26 6.94 -2.63
CA ALA A 90 19.21 5.90 -2.33
C ALA A 90 19.02 5.40 -0.88
N PRO A 91 18.83 4.09 -0.65
CA PRO A 91 18.81 3.55 0.69
C PRO A 91 20.23 3.60 1.30
N GLU A 92 20.30 3.56 2.62
CA GLU A 92 21.58 3.36 3.28
C GLU A 92 22.14 1.98 2.93
N TYR A 93 23.45 1.91 2.85
CA TYR A 93 24.18 0.68 2.57
C TYR A 93 25.15 0.39 3.70
N ASP A 94 25.05 -0.78 4.29
CA ASP A 94 26.03 -1.28 5.25
C ASP A 94 27.11 -2.05 4.52
N ALA A 95 28.30 -1.46 4.43
CA ALA A 95 29.43 -2.06 3.73
C ALA A 95 29.97 -3.34 4.41
N GLN A 96 29.75 -3.50 5.72
CA GLN A 96 30.21 -4.66 6.47
C GLN A 96 29.37 -5.90 6.18
N SER A 97 28.04 -5.75 6.18
CA SER A 97 27.10 -6.85 5.89
C SER A 97 26.75 -6.99 4.42
N GLY A 98 27.04 -5.98 3.59
CA GLY A 98 26.64 -5.93 2.19
C GLY A 98 25.15 -5.69 1.97
N LEU A 99 24.42 -5.22 2.98
CA LEU A 99 22.96 -5.07 2.95
C LEU A 99 22.54 -3.63 2.67
N CYS A 100 21.51 -3.48 1.85
CA CYS A 100 20.76 -2.23 1.76
C CYS A 100 19.83 -2.11 2.96
N LEU A 101 19.93 -1.01 3.68
CA LEU A 101 19.08 -0.67 4.82
C LEU A 101 17.87 0.19 4.38
N GLY A 102 17.22 0.83 5.33
CA GLY A 102 16.11 1.76 5.07
C GLY A 102 16.57 3.15 4.61
N LEU A 103 15.62 4.07 4.54
CA LEU A 103 15.88 5.50 4.36
C LEU A 103 16.00 6.18 5.73
N ARG A 104 16.90 7.13 5.86
CA ARG A 104 16.88 8.05 7.01
C ARG A 104 15.79 9.10 6.82
N ALA A 105 15.18 9.55 7.91
CA ALA A 105 14.15 10.60 7.87
C ALA A 105 14.62 11.85 7.11
N ARG A 106 15.86 12.30 7.36
CA ARG A 106 16.50 13.44 6.67
C ARG A 106 16.65 13.28 5.15
N ALA A 107 16.47 12.08 4.59
CA ALA A 107 16.53 11.89 3.14
C ALA A 107 15.20 12.26 2.46
N VAL A 108 14.15 12.51 3.25
CA VAL A 108 12.80 12.82 2.78
C VAL A 108 12.43 14.28 3.08
N GLU A 109 13.24 14.99 3.86
CA GLU A 109 13.14 16.44 4.15
C GLU A 109 13.72 17.27 3.00
#